data_cfcbf4de2fb14482bd649532c7315567
#
_entry.id   cfcbf4de2fb14482bd649532c7315567
#
_cell.length_a   1.000
_cell.length_b   1.000
_cell.length_c   1.000
_cell.angle_alpha   90.00
_cell.angle_beta   90.00
_cell.angle_gamma   90.00
#
_symmetry.space_group_name_H-M   'P 1'
#
loop_
_entity.id
_entity.type
_entity.pdbx_description
1 polymer ?
#
loop_
_entity_poly.entity_id
_entity_poly.type
_entity_poly.pdbx_seq_one_letter_code
_entity_poly.pdbx_strand_id
1 'polypeptide(L)'
;AREWRNAQEPVGDSFQPGHPELAKHIIQHFVNQNIDISVTNKLQDDIGAGHAFAFLYRQILPEGNIPIIPLMVNCFYPPNQPTVARCYDVGKELRAAIDSWESDARVAIMASGGLSHFIIDEEIDRIALAALESKDEETLKTLPNDRLILGTTEIRNWVTLGGAMEDMTMNLIDYQPCYRTLAGTGCAMGFATWS
;
A
#
# COMPACT_ATOMS: atom_id res chain seq x y z
N ALA A 1 24.12 -5.13 1.29
CA ALA A 1 23.73 -6.46 0.75
C ALA A 1 23.34 -7.47 1.85
N ARG A 2 23.97 -7.44 3.05
CA ARG A 2 23.58 -8.30 4.20
C ARG A 2 22.29 -7.84 4.87
N GLU A 3 22.09 -6.55 5.01
CA GLU A 3 20.86 -5.97 5.60
C GLU A 3 19.62 -6.25 4.77
N TRP A 4 19.75 -6.25 3.43
CA TRP A 4 18.64 -6.61 2.54
C TRP A 4 18.23 -8.09 2.67
N ARG A 5 19.17 -9.00 2.90
CA ARG A 5 18.85 -10.41 3.15
C ARG A 5 18.09 -10.60 4.47
N ASN A 6 18.43 -9.83 5.49
CA ASN A 6 17.76 -9.89 6.78
C ASN A 6 16.32 -9.37 6.74
N ALA A 7 16.01 -8.46 5.81
CA ALA A 7 14.62 -8.00 5.58
C ALA A 7 13.75 -9.05 4.87
N GLN A 8 14.37 -10.05 4.23
CA GLN A 8 13.70 -11.17 3.57
C GLN A 8 13.67 -12.45 4.43
N GLU A 9 14.32 -12.45 5.59
CA GLU A 9 14.20 -13.59 6.50
C GLU A 9 12.75 -13.68 6.99
N PRO A 10 12.16 -14.88 6.98
CA PRO A 10 10.82 -15.08 7.50
C PRO A 10 10.74 -14.52 8.92
N VAL A 11 9.60 -13.94 9.27
CA VAL A 11 9.30 -13.47 10.62
C VAL A 11 9.20 -14.70 11.51
N GLY A 12 10.36 -15.28 11.93
CA GLY A 12 10.43 -16.54 12.68
C GLY A 12 9.72 -17.70 11.97
N ASP A 13 9.57 -18.83 12.63
CA ASP A 13 8.73 -19.96 12.19
C ASP A 13 7.21 -19.64 12.33
N SER A 14 6.83 -18.38 12.51
CA SER A 14 5.45 -17.98 12.70
C SER A 14 4.71 -17.96 11.38
N PHE A 15 3.85 -18.93 11.17
CA PHE A 15 2.83 -18.93 10.14
C PHE A 15 1.89 -17.75 10.37
N GLN A 16 1.83 -16.81 9.40
CA GLN A 16 0.88 -15.71 9.44
C GLN A 16 -0.44 -16.18 8.84
N PRO A 17 -1.55 -16.19 9.61
CA PRO A 17 -2.83 -16.64 9.10
C PRO A 17 -3.35 -15.67 8.03
N GLY A 18 -3.91 -16.24 6.96
CA GLY A 18 -4.74 -15.49 6.01
C GLY A 18 -6.20 -15.49 6.45
N HIS A 19 -7.03 -14.69 5.76
CA HIS A 19 -8.47 -14.71 5.92
C HIS A 19 -9.18 -15.11 4.61
N PRO A 20 -9.31 -16.41 4.30
CA PRO A 20 -9.77 -16.88 2.98
C PRO A 20 -11.19 -16.43 2.63
N GLU A 21 -12.09 -16.32 3.59
CA GLU A 21 -13.48 -15.92 3.35
C GLU A 21 -13.57 -14.47 2.89
N LEU A 22 -12.96 -13.54 3.62
CA LEU A 22 -12.92 -12.13 3.23
C LEU A 22 -12.13 -11.95 1.92
N ALA A 23 -11.02 -12.69 1.73
CA ALA A 23 -10.25 -12.63 0.49
C ALA A 23 -11.11 -13.03 -0.72
N LYS A 24 -11.88 -14.11 -0.64
CA LYS A 24 -12.80 -14.54 -1.69
C LYS A 24 -13.89 -13.50 -1.95
N HIS A 25 -14.44 -12.90 -0.91
CA HIS A 25 -15.44 -11.84 -1.03
C HIS A 25 -14.89 -10.62 -1.77
N ILE A 26 -13.69 -10.14 -1.42
CA ILE A 26 -13.00 -9.04 -2.11
C ILE A 26 -12.75 -9.39 -3.58
N ILE A 27 -12.23 -10.59 -3.85
CA ILE A 27 -11.97 -11.04 -5.23
C ILE A 27 -13.26 -11.03 -6.06
N GLN A 28 -14.34 -11.60 -5.52
CA GLN A 28 -15.62 -11.64 -6.23
C GLN A 28 -16.19 -10.24 -6.47
N HIS A 29 -16.08 -9.36 -5.49
CA HIS A 29 -16.46 -7.95 -5.63
C HIS A 29 -15.69 -7.29 -6.77
N PHE A 30 -14.36 -7.40 -6.77
CA PHE A 30 -13.51 -6.83 -7.82
C PHE A 30 -13.90 -7.32 -9.22
N VAL A 31 -14.08 -8.62 -9.38
CA VAL A 31 -14.53 -9.21 -10.67
C VAL A 31 -15.88 -8.62 -11.10
N ASN A 32 -16.84 -8.50 -10.19
CA ASN A 32 -18.15 -7.92 -10.47
C ASN A 32 -18.07 -6.42 -10.85
N GLN A 33 -17.05 -5.72 -10.38
CA GLN A 33 -16.77 -4.29 -10.70
C GLN A 33 -15.81 -4.14 -11.91
N ASN A 34 -15.58 -5.19 -12.68
CA ASN A 34 -14.66 -5.20 -13.83
C ASN A 34 -13.21 -4.84 -13.46
N ILE A 35 -12.78 -5.24 -12.28
CA ILE A 35 -11.39 -5.14 -11.83
C ILE A 35 -10.74 -6.51 -11.99
N ASP A 36 -9.88 -6.64 -13.02
CA ASP A 36 -9.09 -7.84 -13.21
C ASP A 36 -8.06 -7.98 -12.08
N ILE A 37 -8.04 -9.15 -11.46
CA ILE A 37 -7.14 -9.45 -10.36
C ILE A 37 -6.53 -10.84 -10.51
N SER A 38 -5.23 -10.94 -10.27
CA SER A 38 -4.54 -12.23 -10.15
C SER A 38 -4.64 -12.76 -8.72
N VAL A 39 -4.91 -14.04 -8.58
CA VAL A 39 -5.12 -14.68 -7.27
C VAL A 39 -4.05 -15.72 -7.02
N THR A 40 -3.47 -15.68 -5.82
CA THR A 40 -2.56 -16.70 -5.31
C THR A 40 -3.15 -17.31 -4.04
N ASN A 41 -3.35 -18.62 -4.02
CA ASN A 41 -3.87 -19.32 -2.84
C ASN A 41 -2.77 -19.75 -1.86
N LYS A 42 -1.53 -19.79 -2.31
CA LYS A 42 -0.37 -20.21 -1.50
C LYS A 42 0.89 -19.55 -2.03
N LEU A 43 1.73 -19.04 -1.15
CA LEU A 43 3.11 -18.70 -1.50
C LEU A 43 3.92 -20.00 -1.69
N GLN A 44 4.99 -19.94 -2.47
CA GLN A 44 5.94 -21.06 -2.57
C GLN A 44 6.59 -21.30 -1.20
N ASP A 45 6.85 -22.55 -0.86
CA ASP A 45 7.28 -22.95 0.49
C ASP A 45 8.63 -22.35 0.92
N ASP A 46 9.45 -21.90 -0.03
CA ASP A 46 10.76 -21.27 0.17
C ASP A 46 10.72 -19.73 0.05
N ILE A 47 9.55 -19.16 -0.22
CA ILE A 47 9.36 -17.70 -0.36
C ILE A 47 8.56 -17.18 0.83
N GLY A 48 9.23 -16.42 1.69
CA GLY A 48 8.57 -15.69 2.78
C GLY A 48 7.77 -14.49 2.29
N ALA A 49 7.00 -13.90 3.19
CA ALA A 49 6.33 -12.63 2.93
C ALA A 49 7.38 -11.55 2.60
N GLY A 50 7.16 -10.80 1.51
CA GLY A 50 8.04 -9.71 1.12
C GLY A 50 8.22 -8.67 2.23
N HIS A 51 9.31 -7.91 2.18
CA HIS A 51 9.65 -6.91 3.21
C HIS A 51 8.52 -5.90 3.50
N ALA A 52 7.72 -5.55 2.50
CA ALA A 52 6.59 -4.64 2.66
C ALA A 52 5.56 -5.13 3.69
N PHE A 53 5.32 -6.44 3.75
CA PHE A 53 4.42 -7.06 4.74
C PHE A 53 5.17 -7.42 6.02
N ALA A 54 6.36 -8.00 5.91
CA ALA A 54 7.15 -8.44 7.05
C ALA A 54 7.51 -7.28 8.00
N PHE A 55 7.78 -6.09 7.46
CA PHE A 55 8.05 -4.91 8.25
C PHE A 55 6.85 -4.51 9.11
N LEU A 56 5.66 -4.44 8.52
CA LEU A 56 4.43 -4.10 9.24
C LEU A 56 4.15 -5.08 10.38
N TYR A 57 4.31 -6.38 10.13
CA TYR A 57 4.13 -7.38 11.18
C TYR A 57 5.11 -7.20 12.33
N ARG A 58 6.38 -7.02 12.03
CA ARG A 58 7.42 -6.90 13.08
C ARG A 58 7.27 -5.65 13.92
N GLN A 59 6.83 -4.54 13.33
CA GLN A 59 6.80 -3.25 14.00
C GLN A 59 5.44 -2.92 14.61
N ILE A 60 4.34 -3.33 13.96
CA ILE A 60 2.98 -2.93 14.34
C ILE A 60 2.22 -4.10 14.96
N LEU A 61 2.43 -5.32 14.48
CA LEU A 61 1.72 -6.52 14.90
C LEU A 61 2.68 -7.62 15.39
N PRO A 62 3.54 -7.36 16.38
CA PRO A 62 4.60 -8.29 16.79
C PRO A 62 4.07 -9.63 17.31
N GLU A 63 2.83 -9.68 17.81
CA GLU A 63 2.19 -10.91 18.27
C GLU A 63 1.74 -11.84 17.15
N GLY A 64 1.64 -11.34 15.91
CA GLY A 64 1.40 -12.15 14.71
C GLY A 64 0.09 -12.94 14.66
N ASN A 65 -0.90 -12.58 15.46
CA ASN A 65 -2.16 -13.32 15.63
C ASN A 65 -3.32 -12.74 14.81
N ILE A 66 -3.10 -11.65 14.08
CA ILE A 66 -4.13 -11.01 13.25
C ILE A 66 -4.00 -11.53 11.81
N PRO A 67 -5.08 -12.11 11.24
CA PRO A 67 -5.06 -12.55 9.86
C PRO A 67 -4.83 -11.40 8.88
N ILE A 68 -4.07 -11.65 7.80
CA ILE A 68 -3.87 -10.66 6.74
C ILE A 68 -4.33 -11.16 5.37
N ILE A 69 -4.69 -10.21 4.52
CA ILE A 69 -4.92 -10.40 3.10
C ILE A 69 -3.96 -9.48 2.35
N PRO A 70 -2.85 -10.01 1.80
CA PRO A 70 -1.93 -9.23 1.01
C PRO A 70 -2.59 -8.81 -0.31
N LEU A 71 -2.77 -7.51 -0.53
CA LEU A 71 -3.14 -6.94 -1.82
C LEU A 71 -1.92 -6.26 -2.42
N MET A 72 -1.43 -6.78 -3.54
CA MET A 72 -0.23 -6.28 -4.20
C MET A 72 -0.58 -5.44 -5.42
N VAL A 73 -0.03 -4.23 -5.48
CA VAL A 73 -0.10 -3.34 -6.64
C VAL A 73 1.25 -3.37 -7.35
N ASN A 74 1.26 -3.61 -8.68
CA ASN A 74 2.50 -3.50 -9.43
C ASN A 74 2.94 -2.05 -9.55
N CYS A 75 3.65 -1.55 -8.56
CA CYS A 75 4.14 -0.18 -8.57
C CYS A 75 5.39 0.01 -9.44
N PHE A 76 6.24 -1.01 -9.56
CA PHE A 76 7.62 -0.83 -10.03
C PHE A 76 7.89 -1.29 -11.47
N TYR A 77 7.28 -2.38 -11.93
CA TYR A 77 7.64 -3.03 -13.19
C TYR A 77 6.74 -2.61 -14.36
N PRO A 78 7.23 -1.75 -15.30
CA PRO A 78 6.50 -1.46 -16.52
C PRO A 78 6.45 -2.70 -17.43
N PRO A 79 5.54 -2.79 -18.42
CA PRO A 79 4.62 -1.73 -18.85
C PRO A 79 3.25 -1.75 -18.15
N ASN A 80 2.96 -2.72 -17.31
CA ASN A 80 1.63 -2.96 -16.75
C ASN A 80 1.44 -2.35 -15.34
N GLN A 81 2.15 -1.28 -15.04
CA GLN A 81 1.86 -0.47 -13.86
C GLN A 81 0.47 0.17 -13.99
N PRO A 82 -0.39 0.09 -12.96
CA PRO A 82 -1.67 0.79 -13.00
C PRO A 82 -1.46 2.30 -12.98
N THR A 83 -2.37 3.03 -13.63
CA THR A 83 -2.42 4.49 -13.50
C THR A 83 -2.84 4.86 -12.08
N VAL A 84 -2.51 6.08 -11.64
CA VAL A 84 -2.95 6.57 -10.32
C VAL A 84 -4.47 6.62 -10.21
N ALA A 85 -5.18 6.97 -11.27
CA ALA A 85 -6.64 6.91 -11.31
C ALA A 85 -7.14 5.49 -11.04
N ARG A 86 -6.53 4.47 -11.68
CA ARG A 86 -6.89 3.08 -11.42
C ARG A 86 -6.59 2.65 -9.99
N CYS A 87 -5.48 3.12 -9.42
CA CYS A 87 -5.14 2.86 -8.01
C CYS A 87 -6.21 3.40 -7.06
N TYR A 88 -6.65 4.64 -7.29
CA TYR A 88 -7.73 5.25 -6.52
C TYR A 88 -9.02 4.45 -6.60
N ASP A 89 -9.45 4.09 -7.82
CA ASP A 89 -10.67 3.30 -8.05
C ASP A 89 -10.59 1.92 -7.39
N VAL A 90 -9.43 1.26 -7.44
CA VAL A 90 -9.20 -0.01 -6.71
C VAL A 90 -9.37 0.18 -5.20
N GLY A 91 -8.91 1.30 -4.67
CA GLY A 91 -9.10 1.63 -3.26
C GLY A 91 -10.57 1.77 -2.88
N LYS A 92 -11.35 2.52 -3.67
CA LYS A 92 -12.80 2.67 -3.47
C LYS A 92 -13.53 1.32 -3.47
N GLU A 93 -13.21 0.49 -4.45
CA GLU A 93 -13.85 -0.83 -4.55
C GLU A 93 -13.38 -1.81 -3.46
N LEU A 94 -12.14 -1.67 -2.96
CA LEU A 94 -11.68 -2.41 -1.79
C LEU A 94 -12.52 -2.05 -0.55
N ARG A 95 -12.76 -0.76 -0.34
CA ARG A 95 -13.62 -0.30 0.76
C ARG A 95 -15.05 -0.81 0.61
N ALA A 96 -15.65 -0.68 -0.57
CA ALA A 96 -16.99 -1.16 -0.84
C ALA A 96 -17.11 -2.69 -0.63
N ALA A 97 -16.09 -3.46 -1.02
CA ALA A 97 -16.05 -4.89 -0.74
C ALA A 97 -16.04 -5.18 0.77
N ILE A 98 -15.25 -4.46 1.54
CA ILE A 98 -15.17 -4.64 3.00
C ILE A 98 -16.49 -4.27 3.65
N ASP A 99 -17.09 -3.14 3.27
CA ASP A 99 -18.35 -2.66 3.85
C ASP A 99 -19.56 -3.58 3.51
N SER A 100 -19.50 -4.28 2.38
CA SER A 100 -20.52 -5.26 1.98
C SER A 100 -20.33 -6.65 2.59
N TRP A 101 -19.24 -6.88 3.31
CA TRP A 101 -18.98 -8.18 3.92
C TRP A 101 -19.78 -8.36 5.22
N GLU A 102 -20.66 -9.35 5.25
CA GLU A 102 -21.53 -9.65 6.39
C GLU A 102 -20.72 -10.27 7.55
N SER A 103 -20.10 -9.43 8.36
CA SER A 103 -19.30 -9.86 9.53
C SER A 103 -19.16 -8.74 10.54
N ASP A 104 -19.09 -9.10 11.84
CA ASP A 104 -18.77 -8.18 12.94
C ASP A 104 -17.27 -7.90 13.09
N ALA A 105 -16.43 -8.47 12.24
CA ALA A 105 -14.98 -8.27 12.31
C ALA A 105 -14.59 -6.83 11.98
N ARG A 106 -13.67 -6.29 12.76
CA ARG A 106 -13.02 -5.00 12.43
C ARG A 106 -11.92 -5.24 11.42
N VAL A 107 -11.97 -4.55 10.30
CA VAL A 107 -10.98 -4.63 9.23
C VAL A 107 -10.16 -3.36 9.19
N ALA A 108 -8.83 -3.46 9.23
CA ALA A 108 -7.91 -2.36 9.01
C ALA A 108 -7.30 -2.48 7.60
N ILE A 109 -7.26 -1.38 6.87
CA ILE A 109 -6.54 -1.29 5.61
C ILE A 109 -5.21 -0.57 5.89
N MET A 110 -4.09 -1.16 5.45
CA MET A 110 -2.76 -0.62 5.66
C MET A 110 -2.03 -0.54 4.32
N ALA A 111 -1.54 0.65 3.96
CA ALA A 111 -0.66 0.80 2.83
C ALA A 111 0.81 0.77 3.30
N SER A 112 1.62 -0.01 2.63
CA SER A 112 3.07 -0.08 2.83
C SER A 112 3.78 0.49 1.62
N GLY A 113 4.68 1.43 1.86
CA GLY A 113 5.46 2.10 0.83
C GLY A 113 5.85 3.50 1.27
N GLY A 114 7.04 3.94 0.85
CA GLY A 114 7.48 5.32 1.06
C GLY A 114 6.75 6.31 0.14
N LEU A 115 7.18 7.55 0.24
CA LEU A 115 6.88 8.59 -0.73
C LEU A 115 7.98 8.61 -1.79
N SER A 116 8.52 9.77 -2.17
CA SER A 116 9.55 9.82 -3.20
C SER A 116 10.86 9.15 -2.77
N HIS A 117 11.42 8.32 -3.63
CA HIS A 117 12.75 7.70 -3.56
C HIS A 117 13.06 7.02 -4.92
N PHE A 118 14.21 6.82 -5.35
CA PHE A 118 15.55 7.00 -4.81
C PHE A 118 16.08 8.46 -4.84
N ILE A 119 15.48 9.31 -5.65
CA ILE A 119 15.66 10.75 -5.63
C ILE A 119 14.46 11.34 -4.88
N ILE A 120 14.71 12.13 -3.86
CA ILE A 120 13.65 12.79 -3.10
C ILE A 120 13.08 13.94 -3.93
N ASP A 121 11.76 13.93 -4.07
CA ASP A 121 10.97 14.95 -4.76
C ASP A 121 9.88 15.45 -3.79
N GLU A 122 10.27 16.36 -2.90
CA GLU A 122 9.35 16.89 -1.88
C GLU A 122 8.12 17.57 -2.46
N GLU A 123 8.20 18.06 -3.71
CA GLU A 123 7.05 18.72 -4.33
C GLU A 123 5.93 17.71 -4.62
N ILE A 124 6.26 16.56 -5.27
CA ILE A 124 5.25 15.54 -5.54
C ILE A 124 4.73 14.91 -4.24
N ASP A 125 5.59 14.74 -3.24
CA ASP A 125 5.19 14.22 -1.94
C ASP A 125 4.16 15.13 -1.27
N ARG A 126 4.41 16.45 -1.26
CA ARG A 126 3.50 17.43 -0.68
C ARG A 126 2.18 17.55 -1.44
N ILE A 127 2.22 17.45 -2.78
CA ILE A 127 1.00 17.43 -3.60
C ILE A 127 0.15 16.21 -3.21
N ALA A 128 0.76 15.03 -3.15
CA ALA A 128 0.04 13.80 -2.79
C ALA A 128 -0.53 13.86 -1.36
N LEU A 129 0.27 14.28 -0.37
CA LEU A 129 -0.16 14.39 1.02
C LEU A 129 -1.29 15.42 1.19
N ALA A 130 -1.17 16.61 0.57
CA ALA A 130 -2.21 17.64 0.63
C ALA A 130 -3.51 17.18 -0.03
N ALA A 131 -3.43 16.46 -1.16
CA ALA A 131 -4.59 15.91 -1.83
C ALA A 131 -5.28 14.81 -1.00
N LEU A 132 -4.52 13.97 -0.30
CA LEU A 132 -5.05 12.98 0.64
C LEU A 132 -5.75 13.65 1.84
N GLU A 133 -5.15 14.69 2.41
CA GLU A 133 -5.70 15.42 3.56
C GLU A 133 -6.98 16.17 3.19
N SER A 134 -7.00 16.80 2.01
CA SER A 134 -8.18 17.54 1.50
C SER A 134 -9.23 16.66 0.81
N LYS A 135 -8.96 15.36 0.64
CA LYS A 135 -9.82 14.41 -0.12
C LYS A 135 -9.99 14.83 -1.59
N ASP A 136 -8.97 15.42 -2.18
CA ASP A 136 -8.98 15.86 -3.58
C ASP A 136 -8.74 14.68 -4.52
N GLU A 137 -9.83 13.99 -4.86
CA GLU A 137 -9.85 12.85 -5.79
C GLU A 137 -9.24 13.23 -7.15
N GLU A 138 -9.55 14.42 -7.68
CA GLU A 138 -9.07 14.81 -9.00
C GLU A 138 -7.55 14.94 -9.03
N THR A 139 -6.97 15.61 -8.05
CA THR A 139 -5.51 15.70 -7.92
C THR A 139 -4.88 14.33 -7.74
N LEU A 140 -5.42 13.46 -6.89
CA LEU A 140 -4.89 12.11 -6.68
C LEU A 140 -4.94 11.26 -7.96
N LYS A 141 -5.99 11.37 -8.76
CA LYS A 141 -6.16 10.61 -10.02
C LYS A 141 -5.32 11.15 -11.17
N THR A 142 -4.83 12.39 -11.06
CA THR A 142 -4.08 13.08 -12.12
C THR A 142 -2.61 13.34 -11.75
N LEU A 143 -2.10 12.78 -10.66
CA LEU A 143 -0.67 12.88 -10.33
C LEU A 143 0.19 12.49 -11.54
N PRO A 144 1.27 13.26 -11.83
CA PRO A 144 2.06 13.11 -13.04
C PRO A 144 2.82 11.77 -13.06
N ASN A 145 2.43 10.87 -13.96
CA ASN A 145 3.00 9.52 -14.06
C ASN A 145 4.50 9.51 -14.40
N ASP A 146 4.99 10.53 -15.09
CA ASP A 146 6.40 10.70 -15.44
C ASP A 146 7.28 11.04 -14.22
N ARG A 147 6.70 11.54 -13.13
CA ARG A 147 7.37 11.73 -11.85
C ARG A 147 7.27 10.49 -10.94
N LEU A 148 6.28 9.63 -11.17
CA LEU A 148 6.07 8.39 -10.41
C LEU A 148 6.91 7.25 -11.00
N ILE A 149 8.22 7.40 -10.95
CA ILE A 149 9.21 6.46 -11.48
C ILE A 149 10.10 5.91 -10.37
N LEU A 150 10.77 4.80 -10.61
CA LEU A 150 11.66 4.14 -9.65
C LEU A 150 10.93 3.87 -8.32
N GLY A 151 11.52 4.25 -7.20
CA GLY A 151 10.90 4.09 -5.88
C GLY A 151 9.70 4.99 -5.64
N THR A 152 9.68 6.20 -6.22
CA THR A 152 8.54 7.14 -6.12
C THR A 152 7.22 6.55 -6.62
N THR A 153 7.27 5.47 -7.39
CA THR A 153 6.07 4.71 -7.80
C THR A 153 5.23 4.20 -6.64
N GLU A 154 5.79 4.07 -5.45
CA GLU A 154 5.09 3.60 -4.24
C GLU A 154 4.01 4.58 -3.76
N ILE A 155 4.02 5.83 -4.21
CA ILE A 155 2.91 6.79 -4.01
C ILE A 155 1.57 6.19 -4.49
N ARG A 156 1.57 5.25 -5.45
CA ARG A 156 0.37 4.51 -5.87
C ARG A 156 -0.31 3.76 -4.72
N ASN A 157 0.45 3.28 -3.73
CA ASN A 157 -0.13 2.64 -2.55
C ASN A 157 -0.87 3.67 -1.66
N TRP A 158 -0.31 4.87 -1.53
CA TRP A 158 -0.97 5.98 -0.84
C TRP A 158 -2.26 6.40 -1.54
N VAL A 159 -2.23 6.48 -2.88
CA VAL A 159 -3.42 6.79 -3.68
C VAL A 159 -4.49 5.70 -3.55
N THR A 160 -4.08 4.43 -3.53
CA THR A 160 -5.01 3.30 -3.30
C THR A 160 -5.67 3.41 -1.93
N LEU A 161 -4.87 3.70 -0.89
CA LEU A 161 -5.41 3.91 0.45
C LEU A 161 -6.33 5.15 0.51
N GLY A 162 -5.95 6.24 -0.17
CA GLY A 162 -6.78 7.44 -0.28
C GLY A 162 -8.17 7.14 -0.84
N GLY A 163 -8.26 6.35 -1.91
CA GLY A 163 -9.53 5.89 -2.45
C GLY A 163 -10.34 5.03 -1.48
N ALA A 164 -9.68 4.18 -0.69
CA ALA A 164 -10.36 3.37 0.33
C ALA A 164 -10.82 4.19 1.55
N MET A 165 -10.26 5.36 1.78
CA MET A 165 -10.49 6.20 2.95
C MET A 165 -11.16 7.54 2.62
N GLU A 166 -11.81 7.67 1.45
CA GLU A 166 -12.39 8.95 0.99
C GLU A 166 -13.38 9.57 1.98
N ASP A 167 -14.09 8.76 2.75
CA ASP A 167 -15.05 9.22 3.77
C ASP A 167 -14.41 9.54 5.13
N MET A 168 -13.15 9.14 5.33
CA MET A 168 -12.44 9.29 6.60
C MET A 168 -11.52 10.52 6.57
N THR A 169 -11.17 11.02 7.74
CA THR A 169 -10.25 12.16 7.87
C THR A 169 -8.83 11.68 8.08
N MET A 170 -7.92 12.13 7.22
CA MET A 170 -6.50 11.86 7.37
C MET A 170 -5.91 12.70 8.51
N ASN A 171 -5.08 12.07 9.31
CA ASN A 171 -4.18 12.72 10.26
C ASN A 171 -2.75 12.38 9.87
N LEU A 172 -2.03 13.34 9.28
CA LEU A 172 -0.61 13.19 9.00
C LEU A 172 0.18 13.27 10.31
N ILE A 173 0.80 12.17 10.70
CA ILE A 173 1.58 12.07 11.94
C ILE A 173 2.96 12.71 11.72
N ASP A 174 3.64 12.36 10.62
CA ASP A 174 4.96 12.90 10.30
C ASP A 174 5.29 12.73 8.81
N TYR A 175 6.15 13.61 8.31
CA TYR A 175 6.77 13.52 6.99
C TYR A 175 8.23 13.90 7.09
N GLN A 176 9.13 13.00 6.69
CA GLN A 176 10.58 13.19 6.76
C GLN A 176 11.22 12.89 5.39
N PRO A 177 11.76 13.91 4.70
CA PRO A 177 12.57 13.70 3.51
C PRO A 177 13.98 13.24 3.92
N CYS A 178 14.14 11.95 4.14
CA CYS A 178 15.37 11.36 4.65
C CYS A 178 16.48 11.37 3.59
N TYR A 179 17.11 12.51 3.38
CA TYR A 179 18.23 12.66 2.45
C TYR A 179 19.45 11.85 2.89
N ARG A 180 19.99 11.08 1.95
CA ARG A 180 21.21 10.29 2.13
C ARG A 180 22.45 11.01 1.60
N THR A 181 22.30 11.79 0.53
CA THR A 181 23.42 12.49 -0.12
C THR A 181 23.02 13.92 -0.51
N LEU A 182 24.03 14.77 -0.73
CA LEU A 182 23.83 16.13 -1.25
C LEU A 182 23.26 16.17 -2.69
N ALA A 183 23.32 15.04 -3.40
CA ALA A 183 22.70 14.90 -4.73
C ALA A 183 21.18 14.62 -4.67
N GLY A 184 20.56 14.70 -3.49
CA GLY A 184 19.13 14.50 -3.32
C GLY A 184 18.68 13.04 -3.25
N THR A 185 19.63 12.08 -3.16
CA THR A 185 19.24 10.67 -2.98
C THR A 185 18.75 10.41 -1.56
N GLY A 186 17.77 9.53 -1.42
CA GLY A 186 17.21 9.19 -0.13
C GLY A 186 15.90 8.43 -0.24
N CYS A 187 15.10 8.48 0.82
CA CYS A 187 13.76 7.95 0.86
C CYS A 187 12.89 8.87 1.72
N ALA A 188 11.90 9.51 1.13
CA ALA A 188 10.93 10.26 1.88
C ALA A 188 9.96 9.31 2.59
N MET A 189 9.80 9.53 3.89
CA MET A 189 8.96 8.72 4.76
C MET A 189 7.75 9.53 5.21
N GLY A 190 6.57 8.94 5.12
CA GLY A 190 5.33 9.51 5.62
C GLY A 190 4.62 8.54 6.55
N PHE A 191 3.95 9.06 7.58
CA PHE A 191 3.15 8.28 8.52
C PHE A 191 1.83 9.00 8.72
N ALA A 192 0.73 8.30 8.47
CA ALA A 192 -0.60 8.85 8.61
C ALA A 192 -1.60 7.80 9.12
N THR A 193 -2.69 8.27 9.69
CA THR A 193 -3.85 7.47 10.08
C THR A 193 -5.13 8.11 9.57
N TRP A 194 -6.17 7.31 9.41
CA TRP A 194 -7.51 7.77 9.02
C TRP A 194 -8.53 7.36 10.07
N SER A 195 -9.44 8.25 10.43
CA SER A 195 -10.51 8.04 11.41
C SER A 195 -11.78 8.81 11.03
#